data_267d26c7eb4b3ea2753d951129aa2536
#
_entry.id   267d26c7eb4b3ea2753d951129aa2536
#
_cell.length_a   1.000
_cell.length_b   1.000
_cell.length_c   1.000
_cell.angle_alpha   90.00
_cell.angle_beta   90.00
_cell.angle_gamma   90.00
#
_symmetry.space_group_name_H-M   'P 1'
#
loop_
_entity.id
_entity.type
_entity.pdbx_description
1 polymer ?
#
loop_
_entity_poly.entity_id
_entity_poly.type
_entity_poly.pdbx_seq_one_letter_code
_entity_poly.pdbx_strand_id
1 'polypeptide(L)'
;ASGTFGGGVDHYENFPVASWLCPPRLRPAVVAIYRFARTADDIADEGSASAAERLADLSAFRSELARCIARASGEAVLPMPERWPGVFGPLGLAVARHTLPAQLLHDLLSAFEQDVRYTEQQHRYESTEELLGYCRLSANPVGRLLLHLYGVHDARSLQQSDQICSALQLINFWQDIGRDMSNGRCYLPADTLQRHGLRVADFEHPALEATPDRQAVVAELCAYARGLMQLGAPLARRVPGRAGWELRLVVQGGLRILDAIADIDHRSWQTRVTLQRADLPRLAWRALWM
;
A
#
# COMPACT_ATOMS: atom_id res chain seq x y z
N ALA A 1 14.68 -4.39 37.34
CA ALA A 1 14.22 -3.39 36.41
C ALA A 1 14.36 -3.95 34.99
N SER A 2 13.34 -4.61 34.51
CA SER A 2 13.25 -5.23 33.19
C SER A 2 12.52 -4.24 32.28
N GLY A 3 13.21 -3.62 31.37
CA GLY A 3 12.64 -2.77 30.33
C GLY A 3 12.09 -3.63 29.19
N THR A 4 10.79 -3.71 29.07
CA THR A 4 10.06 -4.30 27.96
C THR A 4 10.20 -3.41 26.73
N PHE A 5 10.95 -3.85 25.73
CA PHE A 5 10.86 -3.35 24.36
C PHE A 5 9.62 -3.99 23.69
N GLY A 6 8.48 -3.34 23.86
CA GLY A 6 7.24 -3.67 23.18
C GLY A 6 6.69 -2.39 22.57
N GLY A 7 7.06 -2.09 21.33
CA GLY A 7 6.51 -1.00 20.53
C GLY A 7 6.09 -1.57 19.19
N GLY A 8 4.77 -1.69 18.97
CA GLY A 8 4.12 -2.41 17.89
C GLY A 8 4.52 -1.97 16.49
N VAL A 9 4.80 -2.96 15.69
CA VAL A 9 4.89 -2.92 14.23
C VAL A 9 3.83 -3.90 13.71
N ASP A 10 2.56 -3.67 14.06
CA ASP A 10 1.50 -4.67 13.84
C ASP A 10 0.42 -4.29 12.82
N HIS A 11 0.60 -3.23 12.01
CA HIS A 11 -0.51 -2.78 11.15
C HIS A 11 -0.24 -2.62 9.65
N TYR A 12 0.90 -3.07 9.11
CA TYR A 12 1.07 -3.18 7.66
C TYR A 12 1.30 -4.64 7.29
N GLU A 13 0.21 -5.39 7.22
CA GLU A 13 0.22 -6.85 7.03
C GLU A 13 0.82 -7.34 5.70
N ASN A 14 1.10 -6.45 4.74
CA ASN A 14 1.55 -6.84 3.41
C ASN A 14 2.96 -6.42 3.01
N PHE A 15 3.64 -5.56 3.80
CA PHE A 15 5.06 -5.24 3.60
C PHE A 15 5.81 -5.36 4.91
N PRO A 16 6.75 -6.31 5.04
CA PRO A 16 7.64 -6.36 6.20
C PRO A 16 8.55 -5.13 6.17
N VAL A 17 8.16 -4.09 6.92
CA VAL A 17 8.92 -2.85 7.03
C VAL A 17 10.30 -3.15 7.61
N ALA A 18 11.34 -2.85 6.83
CA ALA A 18 12.72 -3.11 7.19
C ALA A 18 12.93 -4.57 7.65
N SER A 19 12.46 -5.52 6.84
CA SER A 19 12.62 -6.94 7.10
C SER A 19 14.10 -7.26 7.36
N TRP A 20 14.32 -8.39 8.01
CA TRP A 20 15.63 -8.97 8.23
C TRP A 20 16.46 -9.10 6.92
N LEU A 21 15.80 -9.19 5.77
CA LEU A 21 16.41 -9.28 4.44
C LEU A 21 16.88 -7.91 3.91
N CYS A 22 16.34 -6.79 4.41
CA CYS A 22 16.78 -5.45 4.02
C CYS A 22 18.24 -5.21 4.45
N PRO A 23 19.13 -4.78 3.54
CA PRO A 23 20.52 -4.46 3.88
C PRO A 23 20.61 -3.44 5.01
N PRO A 24 21.45 -3.65 6.04
CA PRO A 24 21.55 -2.75 7.18
C PRO A 24 21.77 -1.27 6.82
N ARG A 25 22.52 -1.01 5.74
CA ARG A 25 22.80 0.34 5.23
C ARG A 25 21.56 1.08 4.71
N LEU A 26 20.53 0.35 4.25
CA LEU A 26 19.30 0.92 3.68
C LEU A 26 18.16 0.99 4.70
N ARG A 27 18.22 0.21 5.78
CA ARG A 27 17.17 0.17 6.81
C ARG A 27 16.76 1.54 7.34
N PRO A 28 17.71 2.46 7.67
CA PRO A 28 17.30 3.78 8.15
C PRO A 28 16.44 4.55 7.15
N ALA A 29 16.77 4.49 5.85
CA ALA A 29 15.99 5.14 4.80
C ALA A 29 14.60 4.47 4.62
N VAL A 30 14.54 3.13 4.61
CA VAL A 30 13.27 2.39 4.51
C VAL A 30 12.37 2.72 5.70
N VAL A 31 12.91 2.74 6.93
CA VAL A 31 12.16 3.10 8.14
C VAL A 31 11.68 4.55 8.10
N ALA A 32 12.49 5.48 7.57
CA ALA A 32 12.12 6.88 7.44
C ALA A 32 10.96 7.07 6.44
N ILE A 33 11.01 6.41 5.29
CA ILE A 33 9.94 6.41 4.29
C ILE A 33 8.64 5.82 4.89
N TYR A 34 8.77 4.69 5.59
CA TYR A 34 7.61 4.07 6.24
C TYR A 34 6.97 4.99 7.29
N ARG A 35 7.78 5.58 8.20
CA ARG A 35 7.27 6.51 9.21
C ARG A 35 6.57 7.69 8.60
N PHE A 36 7.11 8.22 7.50
CA PHE A 36 6.49 9.31 6.75
C PHE A 36 5.12 8.89 6.22
N ALA A 37 5.04 7.76 5.50
CA ALA A 37 3.79 7.26 4.95
C ALA A 37 2.78 6.93 6.06
N ARG A 38 3.21 6.24 7.12
CA ARG A 38 2.33 5.87 8.25
C ARG A 38 1.80 7.08 9.00
N THR A 39 2.62 8.11 9.23
CA THR A 39 2.16 9.33 9.91
C THR A 39 1.14 10.09 9.05
N ALA A 40 1.32 10.13 7.72
CA ALA A 40 0.34 10.73 6.83
C ALA A 40 -0.98 9.93 6.78
N ASP A 41 -0.90 8.60 6.80
CA ASP A 41 -2.03 7.67 6.92
C ASP A 41 -2.80 7.90 8.23
N ASP A 42 -2.09 7.95 9.38
CA ASP A 42 -2.69 8.24 10.69
C ASP A 42 -3.41 9.61 10.71
N ILE A 43 -2.85 10.65 10.09
CA ILE A 43 -3.50 11.96 9.95
C ILE A 43 -4.78 11.83 9.11
N ALA A 44 -4.76 11.03 8.05
CA ALA A 44 -5.92 10.84 7.17
C ALA A 44 -7.04 10.03 7.83
N ASP A 45 -6.70 9.01 8.64
CA ASP A 45 -7.63 7.97 9.06
C ASP A 45 -7.95 7.95 10.56
N GLU A 46 -6.98 8.26 11.43
CA GLU A 46 -7.14 8.04 12.86
C GLU A 46 -7.78 9.22 13.61
N GLY A 47 -8.44 8.92 14.71
CA GLY A 47 -9.06 9.90 15.59
C GLY A 47 -10.41 10.44 15.09
N SER A 48 -10.90 11.49 15.75
CA SER A 48 -12.24 12.07 15.54
C SER A 48 -12.22 13.40 14.77
N ALA A 49 -11.09 13.76 14.14
CA ALA A 49 -10.96 15.00 13.38
C ALA A 49 -11.88 15.00 12.14
N SER A 50 -12.45 16.17 11.83
CA SER A 50 -13.22 16.36 10.61
C SER A 50 -12.35 16.26 9.35
N ALA A 51 -12.96 16.04 8.19
CA ALA A 51 -12.26 16.03 6.91
C ALA A 51 -11.48 17.32 6.66
N ALA A 52 -12.06 18.49 7.01
CA ALA A 52 -11.40 19.78 6.86
C ALA A 52 -10.14 19.90 7.75
N GLU A 53 -10.20 19.43 9.01
CA GLU A 53 -9.04 19.42 9.91
C GLU A 53 -7.96 18.47 9.42
N ARG A 54 -8.32 17.25 8.96
CA ARG A 54 -7.39 16.29 8.37
C ARG A 54 -6.69 16.87 7.15
N LEU A 55 -7.41 17.50 6.24
CA LEU A 55 -6.83 18.15 5.06
C LEU A 55 -5.91 19.32 5.43
N ALA A 56 -6.26 20.10 6.46
CA ALA A 56 -5.38 21.17 6.98
C ALA A 56 -4.07 20.60 7.55
N ASP A 57 -4.15 19.51 8.31
CA ASP A 57 -2.97 18.85 8.86
C ASP A 57 -2.10 18.18 7.76
N LEU A 58 -2.71 17.53 6.76
CA LEU A 58 -1.98 17.00 5.59
C LEU A 58 -1.32 18.12 4.78
N SER A 59 -1.96 19.29 4.64
CA SER A 59 -1.37 20.48 4.00
C SER A 59 -0.15 21.00 4.78
N ALA A 60 -0.25 21.06 6.11
CA ALA A 60 0.87 21.41 6.97
C ALA A 60 2.01 20.37 6.87
N PHE A 61 1.67 19.07 6.82
CA PHE A 61 2.63 17.99 6.66
C PHE A 61 3.34 18.06 5.30
N ARG A 62 2.61 18.41 4.23
CA ARG A 62 3.16 18.66 2.88
C ARG A 62 4.11 19.86 2.87
N SER A 63 3.80 20.91 3.63
CA SER A 63 4.67 22.08 3.77
C SER A 63 5.98 21.71 4.48
N GLU A 64 5.93 20.88 5.52
CA GLU A 64 7.14 20.36 6.18
C GLU A 64 7.94 19.43 5.27
N LEU A 65 7.29 18.63 4.42
CA LEU A 65 7.98 17.83 3.39
C LEU A 65 8.76 18.73 2.42
N ALA A 66 8.15 19.80 1.91
CA ALA A 66 8.81 20.73 0.99
C ALA A 66 10.03 21.39 1.65
N ARG A 67 9.91 21.84 2.92
CA ARG A 67 11.03 22.39 3.70
C ARG A 67 12.13 21.35 3.94
N CYS A 68 11.74 20.12 4.24
CA CYS A 68 12.67 19.00 4.43
C CYS A 68 13.50 18.73 3.17
N ILE A 69 12.86 18.71 1.99
CA ILE A 69 13.50 18.51 0.70
C ILE A 69 14.45 19.68 0.38
N ALA A 70 13.99 20.93 0.48
CA ALA A 70 14.80 22.11 0.21
C ALA A 70 16.07 22.17 1.09
N ARG A 71 15.94 21.78 2.37
CA ARG A 71 17.10 21.66 3.26
C ARG A 71 18.05 20.54 2.85
N ALA A 72 17.51 19.38 2.46
CA ALA A 72 18.31 18.23 2.03
C ALA A 72 19.06 18.50 0.72
N SER A 73 18.51 19.34 -0.17
CA SER A 73 19.14 19.81 -1.42
C SER A 73 20.17 20.92 -1.20
N GLY A 74 20.23 21.50 0.00
CA GLY A 74 21.10 22.66 0.28
C GLY A 74 20.60 23.99 -0.30
N GLU A 75 19.35 24.04 -0.76
CA GLU A 75 18.73 25.25 -1.36
C GLU A 75 18.46 26.35 -0.33
N ALA A 76 18.29 25.97 0.93
CA ALA A 76 18.05 26.91 2.01
C ALA A 76 18.57 26.40 3.36
N VAL A 77 19.10 27.31 4.19
CA VAL A 77 19.36 27.06 5.61
C VAL A 77 18.06 27.27 6.37
N LEU A 78 17.25 26.19 6.42
CA LEU A 78 15.98 26.21 7.13
C LEU A 78 16.11 25.57 8.52
N PRO A 79 15.41 26.05 9.54
CA PRO A 79 15.41 25.44 10.86
C PRO A 79 14.88 24.00 10.78
N MET A 80 15.18 23.21 11.81
CA MET A 80 14.61 21.86 11.95
C MET A 80 13.09 21.95 12.02
N PRO A 81 12.37 20.89 11.55
CA PRO A 81 10.91 20.85 11.60
C PRO A 81 10.42 21.01 13.05
N GLU A 82 9.49 21.91 13.28
CA GLU A 82 8.85 22.07 14.59
C GLU A 82 7.76 21.02 14.80
N ARG A 83 7.00 20.74 13.75
CA ARG A 83 6.02 19.65 13.74
C ARG A 83 6.66 18.38 13.17
N TRP A 84 6.33 17.24 13.75
CA TRP A 84 6.81 15.92 13.35
C TRP A 84 8.35 15.77 13.19
N PRO A 85 9.17 16.25 14.14
CA PRO A 85 10.63 16.19 14.01
C PRO A 85 11.16 14.75 13.91
N GLY A 86 10.47 13.79 14.56
CA GLY A 86 10.79 12.36 14.48
C GLY A 86 10.52 11.72 13.11
N VAL A 87 9.77 12.38 12.24
CA VAL A 87 9.50 11.95 10.85
C VAL A 87 10.46 12.66 9.90
N PHE A 88 10.44 13.99 9.88
CA PHE A 88 11.16 14.78 8.89
C PHE A 88 12.67 14.86 9.13
N GLY A 89 13.14 14.68 10.37
CA GLY A 89 14.57 14.58 10.66
C GLY A 89 15.23 13.38 9.95
N PRO A 90 14.78 12.13 10.23
CA PRO A 90 15.27 10.95 9.54
C PRO A 90 15.00 10.93 8.03
N LEU A 91 13.84 11.45 7.58
CA LEU A 91 13.49 11.53 6.16
C LEU A 91 14.46 12.48 5.42
N GLY A 92 14.79 13.65 5.99
CA GLY A 92 15.73 14.60 5.40
C GLY A 92 17.12 13.99 5.23
N LEU A 93 17.59 13.21 6.20
CA LEU A 93 18.83 12.45 6.08
C LEU A 93 18.77 11.41 4.95
N ALA A 94 17.63 10.72 4.81
CA ALA A 94 17.45 9.75 3.75
C ALA A 94 17.40 10.41 2.36
N VAL A 95 16.68 11.54 2.23
CA VAL A 95 16.61 12.34 1.00
C VAL A 95 18.02 12.82 0.60
N ALA A 96 18.76 13.43 1.52
CA ALA A 96 20.10 13.94 1.25
C ALA A 96 21.08 12.82 0.88
N ARG A 97 21.07 11.69 1.62
CA ARG A 97 22.03 10.59 1.43
C ARG A 97 21.78 9.79 0.16
N HIS A 98 20.52 9.58 -0.18
CA HIS A 98 20.12 8.69 -1.26
C HIS A 98 19.52 9.43 -2.46
N THR A 99 19.42 10.75 -2.41
CA THR A 99 18.80 11.57 -3.46
C THR A 99 17.41 11.04 -3.82
N LEU A 100 16.58 10.81 -2.79
CA LEU A 100 15.24 10.21 -3.01
C LEU A 100 14.41 11.09 -3.95
N PRO A 101 13.68 10.50 -4.90
CA PRO A 101 12.78 11.24 -5.80
C PRO A 101 11.65 11.90 -5.01
N ALA A 102 11.71 13.20 -4.83
CA ALA A 102 10.75 13.98 -4.03
C ALA A 102 9.30 13.82 -4.50
N GLN A 103 9.09 13.71 -5.82
CA GLN A 103 7.75 13.56 -6.39
C GLN A 103 7.02 12.34 -5.83
N LEU A 104 7.71 11.21 -5.62
CA LEU A 104 7.09 10.00 -5.06
C LEU A 104 6.56 10.20 -3.63
N LEU A 105 7.22 11.05 -2.82
CA LEU A 105 6.74 11.42 -1.50
C LEU A 105 5.51 12.35 -1.58
N HIS A 106 5.50 13.27 -2.55
CA HIS A 106 4.34 14.12 -2.80
C HIS A 106 3.13 13.32 -3.33
N ASP A 107 3.38 12.30 -4.17
CA ASP A 107 2.32 11.41 -4.69
C ASP A 107 1.62 10.68 -3.56
N LEU A 108 2.37 10.13 -2.58
CA LEU A 108 1.79 9.50 -1.39
C LEU A 108 0.89 10.45 -0.60
N LEU A 109 1.32 11.71 -0.39
CA LEU A 109 0.46 12.69 0.28
C LEU A 109 -0.80 13.00 -0.52
N SER A 110 -0.70 13.04 -1.85
CA SER A 110 -1.86 13.26 -2.71
C SER A 110 -2.87 12.12 -2.61
N ALA A 111 -2.41 10.87 -2.41
CA ALA A 111 -3.29 9.73 -2.15
C ALA A 111 -4.05 9.91 -0.83
N PHE A 112 -3.37 10.24 0.27
CA PHE A 112 -4.03 10.45 1.57
C PHE A 112 -5.00 11.63 1.56
N GLU A 113 -4.66 12.73 0.88
CA GLU A 113 -5.60 13.84 0.68
C GLU A 113 -6.81 13.42 -0.15
N GLN A 114 -6.62 12.57 -1.17
CA GLN A 114 -7.71 11.98 -1.96
C GLN A 114 -8.60 11.09 -1.10
N ASP A 115 -8.03 10.23 -0.24
CA ASP A 115 -8.79 9.37 0.65
C ASP A 115 -9.71 10.15 1.58
N VAL A 116 -9.22 11.23 2.20
CA VAL A 116 -10.04 12.09 3.05
C VAL A 116 -11.21 12.69 2.26
N ARG A 117 -10.95 13.26 1.07
CA ARG A 117 -11.99 13.87 0.23
C ARG A 117 -13.01 12.83 -0.27
N TYR A 118 -12.53 11.66 -0.72
CA TYR A 118 -13.37 10.62 -1.29
C TYR A 118 -14.26 9.97 -0.22
N THR A 119 -13.73 9.79 0.99
CA THR A 119 -14.51 9.29 2.14
C THR A 119 -15.62 10.29 2.50
N GLU A 120 -15.32 11.60 2.59
CA GLU A 120 -16.31 12.64 2.88
C GLU A 120 -17.40 12.73 1.81
N GLN A 121 -17.01 12.61 0.53
CA GLN A 121 -17.91 12.67 -0.63
C GLN A 121 -18.65 11.35 -0.89
N GLN A 122 -18.34 10.29 -0.14
CA GLN A 122 -18.82 8.93 -0.42
C GLN A 122 -18.57 8.53 -1.88
N HIS A 123 -17.38 8.90 -2.38
CA HIS A 123 -16.99 8.65 -3.76
C HIS A 123 -17.06 7.16 -4.12
N ARG A 124 -17.44 6.86 -5.35
CA ARG A 124 -17.49 5.53 -5.92
C ARG A 124 -16.63 5.50 -7.17
N TYR A 125 -15.71 4.56 -7.24
CA TYR A 125 -14.86 4.38 -8.41
C TYR A 125 -15.70 3.87 -9.59
N GLU A 126 -15.67 4.59 -10.70
CA GLU A 126 -16.43 4.24 -11.89
C GLU A 126 -15.87 3.02 -12.62
N SER A 127 -14.55 2.85 -12.56
CA SER A 127 -13.85 1.78 -13.29
C SER A 127 -12.60 1.30 -12.58
N THR A 128 -12.13 0.10 -12.98
CA THR A 128 -10.82 -0.42 -12.55
C THR A 128 -9.67 0.52 -12.95
N GLU A 129 -9.77 1.23 -14.08
CA GLU A 129 -8.72 2.19 -14.51
C GLU A 129 -8.63 3.39 -13.57
N GLU A 130 -9.76 3.92 -13.09
CA GLU A 130 -9.78 4.98 -12.09
C GLU A 130 -9.14 4.50 -10.77
N LEU A 131 -9.48 3.28 -10.34
CA LEU A 131 -8.90 2.69 -9.15
C LEU A 131 -7.38 2.46 -9.30
N LEU A 132 -6.90 2.10 -10.48
CA LEU A 132 -5.47 2.05 -10.77
C LEU A 132 -4.85 3.46 -10.75
N GLY A 133 -5.61 4.49 -11.09
CA GLY A 133 -5.22 5.90 -10.91
C GLY A 133 -4.86 6.21 -9.45
N TYR A 134 -5.69 5.74 -8.53
CA TYR A 134 -5.40 5.82 -7.10
C TYR A 134 -4.16 5.00 -6.71
N CYS A 135 -4.00 3.76 -7.21
CA CYS A 135 -2.81 2.95 -6.94
C CYS A 135 -1.50 3.61 -7.40
N ARG A 136 -1.54 4.41 -8.47
CA ARG A 136 -0.39 5.20 -8.95
C ARG A 136 0.11 6.21 -7.91
N LEU A 137 -0.76 6.69 -7.04
CA LEU A 137 -0.42 7.64 -5.97
C LEU A 137 -0.16 6.94 -4.63
N SER A 138 -0.91 5.91 -4.28
CA SER A 138 -0.90 5.30 -2.95
C SER A 138 0.11 4.15 -2.80
N ALA A 139 0.29 3.33 -3.82
CA ALA A 139 1.07 2.10 -3.74
C ALA A 139 2.36 2.13 -4.58
N ASN A 140 2.28 2.54 -5.84
CA ASN A 140 3.41 2.53 -6.76
C ASN A 140 4.61 3.36 -6.29
N PRO A 141 4.45 4.53 -5.65
CA PRO A 141 5.57 5.30 -5.14
C PRO A 141 6.42 4.55 -4.13
N VAL A 142 5.82 3.70 -3.28
CA VAL A 142 6.55 2.89 -2.30
C VAL A 142 7.52 1.93 -3.01
N GLY A 143 7.03 1.18 -4.00
CA GLY A 143 7.87 0.28 -4.79
C GLY A 143 8.99 1.00 -5.52
N ARG A 144 8.69 2.15 -6.13
CA ARG A 144 9.68 2.97 -6.84
C ARG A 144 10.74 3.56 -5.90
N LEU A 145 10.37 4.01 -4.69
CA LEU A 145 11.32 4.46 -3.66
C LEU A 145 12.25 3.32 -3.23
N LEU A 146 11.71 2.11 -3.04
CA LEU A 146 12.52 0.94 -2.70
C LEU A 146 13.47 0.58 -3.84
N LEU A 147 13.01 0.52 -5.09
CA LEU A 147 13.86 0.26 -6.25
C LEU A 147 14.98 1.30 -6.37
N HIS A 148 14.68 2.57 -6.14
CA HIS A 148 15.67 3.66 -6.12
C HIS A 148 16.76 3.39 -5.08
N LEU A 149 16.41 3.01 -3.85
CA LEU A 149 17.36 2.64 -2.80
C LEU A 149 18.24 1.43 -3.17
N TYR A 150 17.71 0.49 -3.96
CA TYR A 150 18.47 -0.66 -4.47
C TYR A 150 19.25 -0.38 -5.76
N GLY A 151 19.18 0.84 -6.30
CA GLY A 151 19.88 1.24 -7.52
C GLY A 151 19.26 0.66 -8.80
N VAL A 152 17.96 0.33 -8.79
CA VAL A 152 17.22 -0.22 -9.94
C VAL A 152 16.36 0.90 -10.53
N HIS A 153 16.69 1.33 -11.77
CA HIS A 153 16.07 2.51 -12.38
C HIS A 153 15.55 2.26 -13.81
N ASP A 154 15.74 1.07 -14.37
CA ASP A 154 15.30 0.78 -15.73
C ASP A 154 13.76 0.74 -15.85
N ALA A 155 13.24 1.21 -16.97
CA ALA A 155 11.81 1.37 -17.21
C ALA A 155 11.01 0.07 -17.01
N ARG A 156 11.58 -1.08 -17.41
CA ARG A 156 10.93 -2.39 -17.27
C ARG A 156 10.78 -2.78 -15.80
N SER A 157 11.81 -2.57 -14.99
CA SER A 157 11.77 -2.85 -13.56
C SER A 157 10.80 -1.92 -12.83
N LEU A 158 10.75 -0.62 -13.18
CA LEU A 158 9.77 0.31 -12.65
C LEU A 158 8.34 -0.10 -13.00
N GLN A 159 8.07 -0.47 -14.26
CA GLN A 159 6.76 -0.97 -14.68
C GLN A 159 6.34 -2.23 -13.92
N GLN A 160 7.26 -3.20 -13.76
CA GLN A 160 6.99 -4.42 -13.01
C GLN A 160 6.74 -4.15 -11.53
N SER A 161 7.43 -3.17 -10.94
CA SER A 161 7.18 -2.72 -9.57
C SER A 161 5.78 -2.13 -9.43
N ASP A 162 5.37 -1.26 -10.36
CA ASP A 162 4.04 -0.68 -10.37
C ASP A 162 2.94 -1.77 -10.47
N GLN A 163 3.16 -2.79 -11.29
CA GLN A 163 2.25 -3.93 -11.41
C GLN A 163 2.11 -4.71 -10.09
N ILE A 164 3.23 -4.98 -9.39
CA ILE A 164 3.21 -5.65 -8.09
C ILE A 164 2.50 -4.77 -7.05
N CYS A 165 2.86 -3.49 -6.95
CA CYS A 165 2.30 -2.59 -5.97
C CYS A 165 0.79 -2.37 -6.17
N SER A 166 0.36 -2.14 -7.42
CA SER A 166 -1.06 -2.06 -7.76
C SER A 166 -1.78 -3.37 -7.44
N ALA A 167 -1.20 -4.52 -7.78
CA ALA A 167 -1.79 -5.81 -7.46
C ALA A 167 -1.96 -6.01 -5.95
N LEU A 168 -0.95 -5.67 -5.14
CA LEU A 168 -1.04 -5.76 -3.67
C LEU A 168 -2.13 -4.84 -3.11
N GLN A 169 -2.24 -3.61 -3.62
CA GLN A 169 -3.28 -2.68 -3.20
C GLN A 169 -4.68 -3.21 -3.55
N LEU A 170 -4.87 -3.72 -4.76
CA LEU A 170 -6.13 -4.35 -5.17
C LEU A 170 -6.44 -5.58 -4.32
N ILE A 171 -5.45 -6.43 -4.04
CA ILE A 171 -5.62 -7.60 -3.17
C ILE A 171 -6.10 -7.18 -1.79
N ASN A 172 -5.56 -6.09 -1.21
CA ASN A 172 -6.02 -5.55 0.06
C ASN A 172 -7.50 -5.13 -0.01
N PHE A 173 -7.91 -4.42 -1.05
CA PHE A 173 -9.30 -4.04 -1.23
C PHE A 173 -10.22 -5.26 -1.35
N TRP A 174 -9.81 -6.29 -2.10
CA TRP A 174 -10.62 -7.50 -2.24
C TRP A 174 -10.64 -8.37 -0.97
N GLN A 175 -9.61 -8.29 -0.15
CA GLN A 175 -9.53 -8.93 1.15
C GLN A 175 -10.42 -8.24 2.20
N ASP A 176 -10.52 -6.91 2.13
CA ASP A 176 -11.12 -6.05 3.17
C ASP A 176 -12.49 -5.46 2.77
N ILE A 177 -13.18 -5.99 1.73
CA ILE A 177 -14.47 -5.44 1.23
C ILE A 177 -15.44 -5.13 2.37
N GLY A 178 -15.73 -6.09 3.25
CA GLY A 178 -16.68 -5.90 4.34
C GLY A 178 -16.24 -4.87 5.37
N ARG A 179 -14.94 -4.79 5.65
CA ARG A 179 -14.36 -3.81 6.57
C ARG A 179 -14.42 -2.40 5.99
N ASP A 180 -14.03 -2.25 4.72
CA ASP A 180 -14.02 -0.95 4.04
C ASP A 180 -15.44 -0.40 3.91
N MET A 181 -16.39 -1.26 3.51
CA MET A 181 -17.81 -0.87 3.45
C MET A 181 -18.35 -0.41 4.80
N SER A 182 -17.99 -1.08 5.91
CA SER A 182 -18.40 -0.66 7.26
C SER A 182 -17.80 0.67 7.69
N ASN A 183 -16.68 1.07 7.09
CA ASN A 183 -16.00 2.36 7.30
C ASN A 183 -16.45 3.44 6.27
N GLY A 184 -17.49 3.17 5.47
CA GLY A 184 -17.99 4.09 4.46
C GLY A 184 -17.16 4.18 3.18
N ARG A 185 -16.18 3.29 3.00
CA ARG A 185 -15.31 3.22 1.82
C ARG A 185 -15.74 2.10 0.88
N CYS A 186 -15.74 2.36 -0.42
CA CYS A 186 -16.04 1.35 -1.43
C CYS A 186 -15.03 1.44 -2.57
N TYR A 187 -14.25 0.39 -2.72
CA TYR A 187 -13.26 0.23 -3.79
C TYR A 187 -13.75 -0.68 -4.92
N LEU A 188 -15.01 -1.16 -4.87
CA LEU A 188 -15.58 -1.97 -5.95
C LEU A 188 -15.90 -1.09 -7.16
N PRO A 189 -15.31 -1.35 -8.36
CA PRO A 189 -15.56 -0.54 -9.54
C PRO A 189 -17.00 -0.70 -10.05
N ALA A 190 -17.68 0.42 -10.30
CA ALA A 190 -19.08 0.44 -10.72
C ALA A 190 -19.31 -0.29 -12.04
N ASP A 191 -18.39 -0.16 -12.99
CA ASP A 191 -18.46 -0.85 -14.28
C ASP A 191 -18.43 -2.38 -14.13
N THR A 192 -17.63 -2.90 -13.20
CA THR A 192 -17.58 -4.35 -12.91
C THR A 192 -18.88 -4.81 -12.25
N LEU A 193 -19.38 -4.08 -11.27
CA LEU A 193 -20.67 -4.39 -10.64
C LEU A 193 -21.80 -4.43 -11.67
N GLN A 194 -21.85 -3.41 -12.55
CA GLN A 194 -22.90 -3.30 -13.57
C GLN A 194 -22.87 -4.46 -14.58
N ARG A 195 -21.68 -4.93 -14.98
CA ARG A 195 -21.55 -6.12 -15.86
C ARG A 195 -22.21 -7.36 -15.27
N HIS A 196 -22.25 -7.48 -13.94
CA HIS A 196 -22.89 -8.58 -13.21
C HIS A 196 -24.31 -8.24 -12.71
N GLY A 197 -24.90 -7.12 -13.15
CA GLY A 197 -26.24 -6.70 -12.75
C GLY A 197 -26.34 -6.27 -11.27
N LEU A 198 -25.22 -5.91 -10.64
CA LEU A 198 -25.13 -5.56 -9.23
C LEU A 198 -24.84 -4.06 -9.04
N ARG A 199 -25.07 -3.59 -7.84
CA ARG A 199 -24.76 -2.24 -7.35
C ARG A 199 -23.97 -2.31 -6.04
N VAL A 200 -23.38 -1.21 -5.62
CA VAL A 200 -22.64 -1.12 -4.35
C VAL A 200 -23.49 -1.58 -3.16
N ALA A 201 -24.77 -1.20 -3.13
CA ALA A 201 -25.72 -1.61 -2.09
C ALA A 201 -25.80 -3.14 -1.88
N ASP A 202 -25.48 -3.91 -2.91
CA ASP A 202 -25.47 -5.37 -2.82
C ASP A 202 -24.27 -5.92 -2.02
N PHE A 203 -23.36 -5.06 -1.54
CA PHE A 203 -22.20 -5.40 -0.71
C PHE A 203 -22.17 -4.66 0.64
N GLU A 204 -23.14 -3.79 0.94
CA GLU A 204 -23.12 -2.92 2.13
C GLU A 204 -23.24 -3.66 3.47
N HIS A 205 -23.73 -4.88 3.46
CA HIS A 205 -23.90 -5.68 4.68
C HIS A 205 -23.18 -7.03 4.59
N PRO A 206 -22.33 -7.38 5.58
CA PRO A 206 -21.68 -8.69 5.64
C PRO A 206 -22.67 -9.87 5.72
N ALA A 207 -23.85 -9.64 6.30
CA ALA A 207 -24.92 -10.65 6.43
C ALA A 207 -25.67 -10.92 5.13
N LEU A 208 -25.37 -10.17 4.04
CA LEU A 208 -26.03 -10.41 2.76
C LEU A 208 -25.66 -11.80 2.22
N GLU A 209 -26.68 -12.52 1.77
CA GLU A 209 -26.55 -13.87 1.24
C GLU A 209 -25.55 -13.95 0.09
N ALA A 210 -24.76 -15.01 0.08
CA ALA A 210 -23.83 -15.26 -1.03
C ALA A 210 -24.64 -15.68 -2.28
N THR A 211 -24.58 -14.83 -3.30
CA THR A 211 -25.14 -15.12 -4.62
C THR A 211 -24.04 -15.42 -5.62
N PRO A 212 -24.32 -16.25 -6.66
CA PRO A 212 -23.32 -16.52 -7.71
C PRO A 212 -22.78 -15.24 -8.36
N ASP A 213 -23.62 -14.22 -8.56
CA ASP A 213 -23.20 -12.95 -9.19
C ASP A 213 -22.24 -12.15 -8.30
N ARG A 214 -22.48 -12.09 -6.98
CA ARG A 214 -21.54 -11.46 -6.04
C ARG A 214 -20.20 -12.18 -6.03
N GLN A 215 -20.22 -13.51 -5.99
CA GLN A 215 -19.00 -14.32 -6.04
C GLN A 215 -18.26 -14.11 -7.37
N ALA A 216 -19.00 -14.01 -8.50
CA ALA A 216 -18.42 -13.77 -9.82
C ALA A 216 -17.72 -12.41 -9.92
N VAL A 217 -18.29 -11.34 -9.33
CA VAL A 217 -17.64 -10.01 -9.23
C VAL A 217 -16.31 -10.14 -8.54
N VAL A 218 -16.28 -10.71 -7.32
CA VAL A 218 -15.04 -10.81 -6.55
C VAL A 218 -14.02 -11.72 -7.26
N ALA A 219 -14.48 -12.79 -7.91
CA ALA A 219 -13.62 -13.68 -8.69
C ALA A 219 -12.96 -12.95 -9.87
N GLU A 220 -13.71 -12.13 -10.61
CA GLU A 220 -13.19 -11.30 -11.71
C GLU A 220 -12.13 -10.32 -11.21
N LEU A 221 -12.42 -9.60 -10.12
CA LEU A 221 -11.51 -8.65 -9.51
C LEU A 221 -10.23 -9.33 -9.00
N CYS A 222 -10.34 -10.49 -8.38
CA CYS A 222 -9.20 -11.31 -7.95
C CYS A 222 -8.36 -11.82 -9.14
N ALA A 223 -9.02 -12.21 -10.23
CA ALA A 223 -8.33 -12.66 -11.45
C ALA A 223 -7.53 -11.51 -12.08
N TYR A 224 -8.08 -10.30 -12.10
CA TYR A 224 -7.38 -9.11 -12.58
C TYR A 224 -6.13 -8.79 -11.74
N ALA A 225 -6.26 -8.75 -10.42
CA ALA A 225 -5.15 -8.52 -9.50
C ALA A 225 -4.05 -9.62 -9.64
N ARG A 226 -4.46 -10.87 -9.84
CA ARG A 226 -3.56 -11.99 -10.12
C ARG A 226 -2.78 -11.78 -11.41
N GLY A 227 -3.42 -11.33 -12.47
CA GLY A 227 -2.78 -11.01 -13.75
C GLY A 227 -1.71 -9.94 -13.60
N LEU A 228 -2.01 -8.84 -12.90
CA LEU A 228 -1.03 -7.79 -12.60
C LEU A 228 0.16 -8.35 -11.80
N MET A 229 -0.10 -9.13 -10.75
CA MET A 229 0.94 -9.73 -9.93
C MET A 229 1.87 -10.62 -10.75
N GLN A 230 1.32 -11.42 -11.65
CA GLN A 230 2.09 -12.32 -12.53
C GLN A 230 2.94 -11.54 -13.54
N LEU A 231 2.41 -10.44 -14.10
CA LEU A 231 3.17 -9.55 -15.01
C LEU A 231 4.34 -8.87 -14.29
N GLY A 232 4.16 -8.49 -13.02
CA GLY A 232 5.20 -7.88 -12.21
C GLY A 232 6.22 -8.86 -11.63
N ALA A 233 5.83 -10.11 -11.40
CA ALA A 233 6.63 -11.15 -10.72
C ALA A 233 8.07 -11.32 -11.23
N PRO A 234 8.39 -11.19 -12.55
CA PRO A 234 9.78 -11.28 -13.03
C PRO A 234 10.76 -10.27 -12.42
N LEU A 235 10.26 -9.16 -11.83
CA LEU A 235 11.07 -8.18 -11.10
C LEU A 235 11.90 -8.86 -9.99
N ALA A 236 11.34 -9.85 -9.32
CA ALA A 236 12.01 -10.54 -8.21
C ALA A 236 13.35 -11.23 -8.59
N ARG A 237 13.56 -11.46 -9.89
CA ARG A 237 14.84 -11.97 -10.42
C ARG A 237 15.80 -10.85 -10.84
N ARG A 238 15.31 -9.63 -10.99
CA ARG A 238 16.09 -8.46 -11.44
C ARG A 238 16.60 -7.63 -10.26
N VAL A 239 15.87 -7.65 -9.14
CA VAL A 239 16.30 -6.99 -7.92
C VAL A 239 17.44 -7.77 -7.28
N PRO A 240 18.59 -7.11 -6.96
CA PRO A 240 19.78 -7.82 -6.53
C PRO A 240 19.69 -8.36 -5.09
N GLY A 241 20.35 -9.48 -4.85
CA GLY A 241 20.62 -10.01 -3.53
C GLY A 241 19.38 -10.43 -2.73
N ARG A 242 19.39 -10.12 -1.44
CA ARG A 242 18.31 -10.50 -0.50
C ARG A 242 16.99 -9.82 -0.78
N ALA A 243 17.01 -8.62 -1.38
CA ALA A 243 15.80 -7.90 -1.74
C ALA A 243 14.97 -8.64 -2.80
N GLY A 244 15.62 -9.31 -3.77
CA GLY A 244 14.92 -10.18 -4.72
C GLY A 244 14.21 -11.36 -4.04
N TRP A 245 14.81 -11.92 -2.98
CA TRP A 245 14.17 -12.96 -2.17
C TRP A 245 12.97 -12.44 -1.40
N GLU A 246 13.10 -11.27 -0.79
CA GLU A 246 12.00 -10.61 -0.10
C GLU A 246 10.83 -10.36 -1.04
N LEU A 247 11.11 -9.85 -2.25
CA LEU A 247 10.10 -9.59 -3.26
C LEU A 247 9.39 -10.86 -3.74
N ARG A 248 10.12 -12.01 -3.84
CA ARG A 248 9.47 -13.30 -4.12
C ARG A 248 8.47 -13.69 -3.04
N LEU A 249 8.82 -13.51 -1.77
CA LEU A 249 7.91 -13.80 -0.66
C LEU A 249 6.70 -12.87 -0.68
N VAL A 250 6.87 -11.58 -0.98
CA VAL A 250 5.78 -10.61 -1.14
C VAL A 250 4.82 -11.03 -2.26
N VAL A 251 5.35 -11.36 -3.44
CA VAL A 251 4.55 -11.85 -4.58
C VAL A 251 3.79 -13.13 -4.21
N GLN A 252 4.45 -14.11 -3.60
CA GLN A 252 3.81 -15.35 -3.18
C GLN A 252 2.77 -15.12 -2.06
N GLY A 253 3.00 -14.16 -1.16
CA GLY A 253 2.04 -13.75 -0.14
C GLY A 253 0.76 -13.20 -0.75
N GLY A 254 0.88 -12.25 -1.68
CA GLY A 254 -0.27 -11.70 -2.40
C GLY A 254 -1.06 -12.78 -3.18
N LEU A 255 -0.34 -13.66 -3.90
CA LEU A 255 -0.98 -14.78 -4.61
C LEU A 255 -1.69 -15.74 -3.63
N ARG A 256 -1.14 -15.97 -2.43
CA ARG A 256 -1.77 -16.83 -1.42
C ARG A 256 -3.03 -16.21 -0.83
N ILE A 257 -3.08 -14.89 -0.65
CA ILE A 257 -4.32 -14.20 -0.24
C ILE A 257 -5.41 -14.41 -1.30
N LEU A 258 -5.07 -14.28 -2.59
CA LEU A 258 -6.04 -14.55 -3.67
C LEU A 258 -6.50 -16.03 -3.69
N ASP A 259 -5.60 -16.97 -3.41
CA ASP A 259 -5.96 -18.38 -3.24
C ASP A 259 -6.92 -18.54 -2.03
N ALA A 260 -6.64 -17.86 -0.90
CA ALA A 260 -7.49 -17.93 0.30
C ALA A 260 -8.89 -17.29 0.08
N ILE A 261 -8.99 -16.23 -0.72
CA ILE A 261 -10.30 -15.67 -1.11
C ILE A 261 -11.07 -16.68 -1.96
N ALA A 262 -10.40 -17.37 -2.87
CA ALA A 262 -11.02 -18.44 -3.66
C ALA A 262 -11.45 -19.64 -2.79
N ASP A 263 -10.63 -20.02 -1.80
CA ASP A 263 -10.93 -21.13 -0.86
C ASP A 263 -12.23 -20.88 -0.05
N ILE A 264 -12.68 -19.62 0.09
CA ILE A 264 -13.96 -19.24 0.72
C ILE A 264 -15.05 -18.88 -0.32
N ASP A 265 -14.96 -19.41 -1.53
CA ASP A 265 -15.89 -19.13 -2.63
C ASP A 265 -16.03 -17.62 -2.93
N HIS A 266 -14.94 -16.85 -2.85
CA HIS A 266 -14.87 -15.41 -3.09
C HIS A 266 -15.80 -14.56 -2.19
N ARG A 267 -16.11 -15.02 -0.96
CA ARG A 267 -17.01 -14.34 0.00
C ARG A 267 -16.27 -13.40 0.95
N SER A 268 -15.28 -12.66 0.46
CA SER A 268 -14.45 -11.77 1.29
C SER A 268 -15.23 -10.59 1.91
N TRP A 269 -16.41 -10.24 1.40
CA TRP A 269 -17.30 -9.29 2.07
C TRP A 269 -17.90 -9.83 3.38
N GLN A 270 -17.95 -11.15 3.56
CA GLN A 270 -18.44 -11.81 4.77
C GLN A 270 -17.30 -12.17 5.72
N THR A 271 -16.18 -12.61 5.18
CA THR A 271 -15.06 -13.17 5.98
C THR A 271 -13.73 -12.67 5.45
N ARG A 272 -13.02 -11.92 6.27
CA ARG A 272 -11.67 -11.47 5.96
C ARG A 272 -10.70 -12.65 6.02
N VAL A 273 -9.96 -12.89 4.96
CA VAL A 273 -8.88 -13.89 4.92
C VAL A 273 -7.55 -13.25 5.35
N THR A 274 -6.68 -14.02 5.97
CA THR A 274 -5.33 -13.57 6.36
C THR A 274 -4.33 -14.69 6.13
N LEU A 275 -3.05 -14.33 5.94
CA LEU A 275 -1.97 -15.30 5.90
C LEU A 275 -1.83 -15.97 7.27
N GLN A 276 -1.77 -17.29 7.27
CA GLN A 276 -1.57 -18.09 8.48
C GLN A 276 -0.09 -18.51 8.59
N ARG A 277 0.38 -18.78 9.80
CA ARG A 277 1.73 -19.34 10.00
C ARG A 277 1.97 -20.63 9.22
N ALA A 278 0.93 -21.42 9.04
CA ALA A 278 0.95 -22.64 8.23
C ALA A 278 1.21 -22.40 6.73
N ASP A 279 0.97 -21.17 6.22
CA ASP A 279 1.26 -20.82 4.84
C ASP A 279 2.77 -20.61 4.59
N LEU A 280 3.54 -20.25 5.62
CA LEU A 280 4.97 -19.90 5.49
C LEU A 280 5.82 -20.95 4.76
N PRO A 281 5.73 -22.26 5.06
CA PRO A 281 6.51 -23.27 4.34
C PRO A 281 6.14 -23.32 2.84
N ARG A 282 4.85 -23.18 2.50
CA ARG A 282 4.36 -23.13 1.12
C ARG A 282 4.85 -21.89 0.38
N LEU A 283 4.83 -20.74 1.03
CA LEU A 283 5.35 -19.48 0.48
C LEU A 283 6.85 -19.58 0.20
N ALA A 284 7.63 -20.07 1.17
CA ALA A 284 9.06 -20.28 1.02
C ALA A 284 9.38 -21.25 -0.13
N TRP A 285 8.66 -22.37 -0.20
CA TRP A 285 8.82 -23.35 -1.29
C TRP A 285 8.52 -22.74 -2.66
N ARG A 286 7.38 -22.05 -2.82
CA ARG A 286 7.03 -21.39 -4.09
C ARG A 286 8.02 -20.28 -4.47
N ALA A 287 8.54 -19.53 -3.49
CA ALA A 287 9.55 -18.51 -3.73
C ALA A 287 10.87 -19.05 -4.25
N LEU A 288 11.25 -20.30 -3.94
CA LEU A 288 12.44 -20.98 -4.47
C LEU A 288 12.35 -21.22 -5.99
N TRP A 289 11.16 -21.52 -6.50
CA TRP A 289 10.92 -21.87 -7.89
C TRP A 289 10.43 -20.71 -8.76
N MET A 290 10.36 -19.51 -8.20
CA MET A 290 9.92 -18.30 -8.87
C MET A 290 11.09 -17.59 -9.70
#